data_2d046969bab497a010a1b834d045621f
#
_entry.id   2d046969bab497a010a1b834d045621f
#
_cell.length_a   1.000
_cell.length_b   1.000
_cell.length_c   1.000
_cell.angle_alpha   90.00
_cell.angle_beta   90.00
_cell.angle_gamma   90.00
#
_symmetry.space_group_name_H-M   'P 1'
#
loop_
_entity.id
_entity.type
_entity.pdbx_description
1 polymer ?
#
loop_
_entity_poly.entity_id
_entity_poly.type
_entity_poly.pdbx_seq_one_letter_code
_entity_poly.pdbx_strand_id
1 'polypeptide(L)'
;KKRAYELVLNTTEAFKEFMEDEFLIKNDVVGYYRIKPTTIKYVNFYQEEKFEWKTYPANKTSAVKMAFKLGLKRIGLWLRTIRAPFLTATFAPIFIGAAVAWNDLKEAGLDSSWSWRMFWLVLGGASLAQVATNASNDYFDHTSNADEINKVASPFNGGSRVIQVGLMTPGQVLLTALVSIAGTVAIGLHLNQQVSGEFFGNTPILWTGIIGTFLALGYTGDPVRLGYKGFGEIAIALGFGPVMVMGAHYVLTTSIHNNVISEWNWIEALIA
;
A
#
# COMPACT_ATOMS: atom_id res chain seq x y z
N LYS A 1 -27.01 1.41 9.62
CA LYS A 1 -26.63 0.02 9.98
C LYS A 1 -27.64 -0.60 10.96
N LYS A 2 -27.91 0.01 12.12
CA LYS A 2 -28.89 -0.47 13.13
C LYS A 2 -30.32 -0.57 12.55
N ARG A 3 -30.71 0.37 11.70
CA ARG A 3 -32.03 0.43 11.05
C ARG A 3 -32.21 -0.66 9.97
N ALA A 4 -31.16 -0.98 9.21
CA ALA A 4 -31.19 -2.09 8.25
C ALA A 4 -31.26 -3.46 8.98
N TYR A 5 -30.59 -3.57 10.11
CA TYR A 5 -30.61 -4.72 10.97
C TYR A 5 -32.02 -4.99 11.55
N GLU A 6 -32.68 -3.95 12.09
CA GLU A 6 -34.06 -4.05 12.61
C GLU A 6 -35.08 -4.36 11.50
N LEU A 7 -34.85 -3.87 10.27
CA LEU A 7 -35.71 -4.17 9.12
C LEU A 7 -35.63 -5.64 8.70
N VAL A 8 -34.42 -6.22 8.73
CA VAL A 8 -34.22 -7.63 8.39
C VAL A 8 -34.75 -8.55 9.47
N LEU A 9 -34.60 -8.18 10.76
CA LEU A 9 -35.18 -8.93 11.88
C LEU A 9 -36.71 -8.99 11.85
N ASN A 10 -37.36 -7.96 11.35
CA ASN A 10 -38.83 -7.88 11.33
C ASN A 10 -39.47 -8.52 10.11
N THR A 11 -38.70 -8.94 9.09
CA THR A 11 -39.26 -9.36 7.80
C THR A 11 -39.32 -10.86 7.54
N THR A 12 -38.69 -11.72 8.35
CA THR A 12 -38.77 -13.18 8.12
C THR A 12 -38.74 -13.99 9.43
N GLU A 13 -39.74 -14.82 9.65
CA GLU A 13 -39.76 -15.79 10.77
C GLU A 13 -38.57 -16.75 10.75
N ALA A 14 -38.09 -17.14 9.55
CA ALA A 14 -36.87 -17.91 9.37
C ALA A 14 -35.62 -17.20 9.91
N PHE A 15 -35.63 -15.88 9.99
CA PHE A 15 -34.54 -15.09 10.56
C PHE A 15 -34.64 -15.02 12.09
N LYS A 16 -35.84 -15.03 12.64
CA LYS A 16 -36.05 -15.15 14.11
C LYS A 16 -35.56 -16.49 14.65
N GLU A 17 -35.95 -17.58 14.00
CA GLU A 17 -35.49 -18.93 14.35
C GLU A 17 -33.96 -19.07 14.21
N PHE A 18 -33.37 -18.32 13.30
CA PHE A 18 -31.91 -18.22 13.11
C PHE A 18 -31.21 -17.42 14.22
N MET A 19 -31.90 -16.43 14.81
CA MET A 19 -31.35 -15.55 15.86
C MET A 19 -31.43 -16.14 17.27
N GLU A 20 -32.29 -17.12 17.52
CA GLU A 20 -32.48 -17.71 18.83
C GLU A 20 -31.39 -18.72 19.27
N ASP A 21 -30.56 -19.20 18.31
CA ASP A 21 -29.46 -20.13 18.55
C ASP A 21 -28.07 -19.46 18.32
N GLU A 22 -27.44 -19.02 19.41
CA GLU A 22 -26.03 -18.56 19.50
C GLU A 22 -25.45 -17.68 18.38
N PHE A 23 -25.46 -16.38 18.62
CA PHE A 23 -24.84 -15.37 17.79
C PHE A 23 -23.46 -14.97 18.26
N LEU A 24 -22.46 -15.07 17.39
CA LEU A 24 -21.19 -14.39 17.52
C LEU A 24 -21.17 -13.16 16.59
N ILE A 25 -21.41 -11.98 17.18
CA ILE A 25 -21.13 -10.69 16.51
C ILE A 25 -19.65 -10.41 16.73
N LYS A 26 -18.86 -10.46 15.69
CA LYS A 26 -17.46 -10.09 15.74
C LYS A 26 -17.24 -8.85 14.89
N ASN A 27 -17.06 -7.71 15.60
CA ASN A 27 -16.51 -6.42 15.13
C ASN A 27 -16.75 -6.03 13.67
N ASP A 28 -17.60 -5.04 13.46
CA ASP A 28 -17.74 -4.12 12.30
C ASP A 28 -17.72 -4.67 10.87
N VAL A 29 -17.42 -5.91 10.66
CA VAL A 29 -17.70 -6.64 9.42
C VAL A 29 -18.97 -7.42 9.66
N VAL A 30 -20.09 -6.93 9.15
CA VAL A 30 -21.39 -7.57 9.31
C VAL A 30 -21.41 -8.86 8.49
N GLY A 31 -20.87 -9.93 9.08
CA GLY A 31 -21.01 -11.29 8.61
C GLY A 31 -21.62 -12.12 9.74
N TYR A 32 -22.76 -12.73 9.49
CA TYR A 32 -23.38 -13.67 10.42
C TYR A 32 -23.04 -15.09 9.99
N TYR A 33 -22.49 -15.87 10.92
CA TYR A 33 -22.16 -17.28 10.66
C TYR A 33 -22.98 -18.15 11.60
N ARG A 34 -23.81 -19.00 11.05
CA ARG A 34 -24.40 -20.13 11.79
C ARG A 34 -23.74 -21.42 11.34
N ILE A 35 -23.09 -22.12 12.27
CA ILE A 35 -22.53 -23.45 12.02
C ILE A 35 -23.56 -24.46 12.53
N LYS A 36 -24.28 -25.11 11.60
CA LYS A 36 -25.01 -26.37 11.90
C LYS A 36 -24.13 -27.56 11.53
N PRO A 37 -24.27 -28.73 12.17
CA PRO A 37 -23.42 -29.91 11.90
C PRO A 37 -23.34 -30.31 10.44
N THR A 38 -24.33 -29.93 9.64
CA THR A 38 -24.47 -30.30 8.22
C THR A 38 -24.35 -29.14 7.23
N THR A 39 -24.52 -27.88 7.68
CA THR A 39 -24.58 -26.73 6.76
C THR A 39 -24.04 -25.45 7.41
N ILE A 40 -23.33 -24.66 6.61
CA ILE A 40 -22.90 -23.29 6.94
C ILE A 40 -23.78 -22.33 6.13
N LYS A 41 -24.53 -21.45 6.81
CA LYS A 41 -25.27 -20.36 6.17
C LYS A 41 -24.51 -19.06 6.34
N TYR A 42 -24.33 -18.34 5.26
CA TYR A 42 -23.55 -17.10 5.20
C TYR A 42 -24.35 -16.02 4.46
N VAL A 43 -24.39 -14.82 5.02
CA VAL A 43 -25.00 -13.63 4.41
C VAL A 43 -23.94 -12.58 4.14
N ASN A 44 -23.83 -12.15 2.91
CA ASN A 44 -22.93 -11.06 2.54
C ASN A 44 -23.75 -9.77 2.33
N PHE A 45 -23.62 -8.82 3.26
CA PHE A 45 -24.33 -7.54 3.22
C PHE A 45 -23.70 -6.48 2.30
N TYR A 46 -22.59 -6.80 1.65
CA TYR A 46 -21.83 -5.83 0.83
C TYR A 46 -22.16 -5.86 -0.67
N GLN A 47 -23.09 -6.68 -1.10
CA GLN A 47 -23.57 -6.63 -2.50
C GLN A 47 -24.87 -5.82 -2.57
N GLU A 48 -24.86 -4.75 -3.34
CA GLU A 48 -26.01 -3.84 -3.54
C GLU A 48 -27.23 -4.49 -4.23
N GLU A 49 -27.05 -5.70 -4.76
CA GLU A 49 -28.10 -6.41 -5.49
C GLU A 49 -28.37 -7.77 -4.88
N LYS A 50 -29.50 -7.86 -4.18
CA LYS A 50 -30.18 -9.08 -3.69
C LYS A 50 -29.47 -9.87 -2.58
N PHE A 51 -30.22 -10.05 -1.48
CA PHE A 51 -29.89 -11.01 -0.43
C PHE A 51 -29.91 -12.42 -1.00
N GLU A 52 -28.76 -13.02 -1.26
CA GLU A 52 -28.63 -14.43 -1.58
C GLU A 52 -28.12 -15.21 -0.38
N TRP A 53 -28.96 -16.13 0.13
CA TRP A 53 -28.52 -17.14 1.09
C TRP A 53 -27.69 -18.20 0.40
N LYS A 54 -26.40 -18.27 0.67
CA LYS A 54 -25.55 -19.36 0.18
C LYS A 54 -25.39 -20.40 1.28
N THR A 55 -25.91 -21.61 1.03
CA THR A 55 -25.78 -22.77 1.92
C THR A 55 -24.62 -23.62 1.43
N TYR A 56 -23.66 -23.88 2.32
CA TYR A 56 -22.51 -24.72 2.02
C TYR A 56 -22.55 -25.97 2.90
N PRO A 57 -22.25 -27.17 2.37
CA PRO A 57 -22.12 -28.38 3.16
C PRO A 57 -20.95 -28.23 4.16
N ALA A 58 -21.19 -28.60 5.43
CA ALA A 58 -20.22 -28.47 6.51
C ALA A 58 -19.22 -29.65 6.55
N ASN A 59 -18.56 -29.94 5.44
CA ASN A 59 -17.48 -30.91 5.42
C ASN A 59 -16.12 -30.18 5.45
N LYS A 60 -15.05 -30.89 5.89
CA LYS A 60 -13.69 -30.32 6.00
C LYS A 60 -13.21 -29.68 4.68
N THR A 61 -13.50 -30.33 3.56
CA THR A 61 -13.11 -29.85 2.21
C THR A 61 -13.80 -28.53 1.86
N SER A 62 -15.06 -28.37 2.25
CA SER A 62 -15.82 -27.15 2.02
C SER A 62 -15.35 -26.00 2.92
N ALA A 63 -15.00 -26.30 4.18
CA ALA A 63 -14.42 -25.31 5.09
C ALA A 63 -13.06 -24.80 4.62
N VAL A 64 -12.19 -25.69 4.13
CA VAL A 64 -10.89 -25.33 3.56
C VAL A 64 -11.05 -24.47 2.30
N LYS A 65 -11.94 -24.86 1.36
CA LYS A 65 -12.23 -24.07 0.15
C LYS A 65 -12.78 -22.69 0.51
N MET A 66 -13.63 -22.60 1.52
CA MET A 66 -14.20 -21.33 1.99
C MET A 66 -13.12 -20.45 2.64
N ALA A 67 -12.27 -21.02 3.51
CA ALA A 67 -11.15 -20.31 4.13
C ALA A 67 -10.17 -19.78 3.06
N PHE A 68 -9.86 -20.58 2.04
CA PHE A 68 -9.04 -20.17 0.90
C PHE A 68 -9.70 -19.03 0.12
N LYS A 69 -10.99 -19.12 -0.18
CA LYS A 69 -11.75 -18.08 -0.88
C LYS A 69 -11.81 -16.77 -0.09
N LEU A 70 -11.97 -16.85 1.24
CA LEU A 70 -11.91 -15.69 2.13
C LEU A 70 -10.51 -15.09 2.18
N GLY A 71 -9.47 -15.92 2.18
CA GLY A 71 -8.07 -15.49 2.07
C GLY A 71 -7.82 -14.71 0.78
N LEU A 72 -8.25 -15.24 -0.37
CA LEU A 72 -8.13 -14.55 -1.66
C LEU A 72 -8.89 -13.22 -1.70
N LYS A 73 -10.09 -13.15 -1.09
CA LYS A 73 -10.83 -11.88 -0.98
C LYS A 73 -10.07 -10.86 -0.13
N ARG A 74 -9.45 -11.29 0.98
CA ARG A 74 -8.62 -10.42 1.82
C ARG A 74 -7.39 -9.91 1.05
N ILE A 75 -6.71 -10.78 0.31
CA ILE A 75 -5.58 -10.38 -0.56
C ILE A 75 -6.06 -9.35 -1.59
N GLY A 76 -7.17 -9.61 -2.29
CA GLY A 76 -7.75 -8.66 -3.25
C GLY A 76 -8.09 -7.30 -2.62
N LEU A 77 -8.58 -7.30 -1.38
CA LEU A 77 -8.84 -6.08 -0.62
C LEU A 77 -7.54 -5.30 -0.32
N TRP A 78 -6.51 -5.99 0.13
CA TRP A 78 -5.21 -5.38 0.38
C TRP A 78 -4.59 -4.83 -0.91
N LEU A 79 -4.62 -5.58 -2.02
CA LEU A 79 -4.14 -5.12 -3.32
C LEU A 79 -4.88 -3.86 -3.80
N ARG A 80 -6.17 -3.75 -3.51
CA ARG A 80 -6.94 -2.54 -3.79
C ARG A 80 -6.52 -1.37 -2.90
N THR A 81 -6.34 -1.59 -1.59
CA THR A 81 -5.93 -0.57 -0.62
C THR A 81 -4.56 0.00 -0.94
N ILE A 82 -3.59 -0.85 -1.27
CA ILE A 82 -2.23 -0.41 -1.65
C ILE A 82 -2.18 0.16 -3.06
N ARG A 83 -3.30 0.11 -3.81
CA ARG A 83 -3.37 0.51 -5.22
C ARG A 83 -2.28 -0.18 -6.06
N ALA A 84 -2.21 -1.51 -5.99
CA ALA A 84 -1.15 -2.31 -6.58
C ALA A 84 -0.78 -1.95 -8.05
N PRO A 85 -1.71 -1.61 -8.96
CA PRO A 85 -1.36 -1.16 -10.30
C PRO A 85 -0.47 0.09 -10.33
N PHE A 86 -0.58 0.97 -9.33
CA PHE A 86 0.24 2.19 -9.26
C PHE A 86 1.69 1.94 -8.82
N LEU A 87 2.01 0.73 -8.30
CA LEU A 87 3.39 0.35 -8.02
C LEU A 87 4.26 0.32 -9.29
N THR A 88 3.66 0.17 -10.47
CA THR A 88 4.38 0.29 -11.76
C THR A 88 5.02 1.66 -11.92
N ALA A 89 4.39 2.72 -11.42
CA ALA A 89 4.96 4.06 -11.42
C ALA A 89 6.22 4.17 -10.52
N THR A 90 6.31 3.33 -9.47
CA THR A 90 7.51 3.22 -8.63
C THR A 90 8.57 2.36 -9.29
N PHE A 91 8.18 1.27 -9.94
CA PHE A 91 9.13 0.33 -10.54
C PHE A 91 9.91 0.97 -11.69
N ALA A 92 9.25 1.74 -12.56
CA ALA A 92 9.88 2.36 -13.72
C ALA A 92 11.11 3.22 -13.33
N PRO A 93 11.02 4.24 -12.46
CA PRO A 93 12.18 5.05 -12.08
C PRO A 93 13.25 4.25 -11.34
N ILE A 94 12.88 3.24 -10.53
CA ILE A 94 13.88 2.39 -9.88
C ILE A 94 14.64 1.54 -10.89
N PHE A 95 13.97 0.99 -11.92
CA PHE A 95 14.65 0.27 -13.00
C PHE A 95 15.53 1.19 -13.84
N ILE A 96 15.11 2.43 -14.09
CA ILE A 96 15.94 3.43 -14.81
C ILE A 96 17.22 3.70 -13.99
N GLY A 97 17.08 4.08 -12.72
CA GLY A 97 18.24 4.32 -11.85
C GLY A 97 19.17 3.10 -11.72
N ALA A 98 18.59 1.90 -11.68
CA ALA A 98 19.35 0.65 -11.66
C ALA A 98 20.08 0.38 -12.99
N ALA A 99 19.46 0.67 -14.13
CA ALA A 99 20.08 0.49 -15.44
C ALA A 99 21.26 1.44 -15.63
N VAL A 100 21.12 2.71 -15.24
CA VAL A 100 22.22 3.68 -15.26
C VAL A 100 23.34 3.22 -14.33
N ALA A 101 23.02 2.83 -13.09
CA ALA A 101 24.01 2.32 -12.14
C ALA A 101 24.76 1.09 -12.66
N TRP A 102 24.05 0.19 -13.33
CA TRP A 102 24.69 -0.98 -13.97
C TRP A 102 25.65 -0.57 -15.08
N ASN A 103 25.26 0.39 -15.94
CA ASN A 103 26.12 0.90 -16.99
C ASN A 103 27.39 1.54 -16.42
N ASP A 104 27.25 2.41 -15.42
CA ASP A 104 28.37 3.10 -14.78
C ASP A 104 29.36 2.11 -14.13
N LEU A 105 28.85 1.10 -13.43
CA LEU A 105 29.67 0.03 -12.84
C LEU A 105 30.43 -0.73 -13.93
N LYS A 106 29.79 -1.03 -15.05
CA LYS A 106 30.40 -1.74 -16.18
C LYS A 106 31.49 -0.91 -16.85
N GLU A 107 31.25 0.38 -17.10
CA GLU A 107 32.23 1.29 -17.66
C GLU A 107 33.45 1.50 -16.76
N ALA A 108 33.24 1.47 -15.44
CA ALA A 108 34.29 1.50 -14.44
C ALA A 108 35.04 0.16 -14.26
N GLY A 109 34.62 -0.92 -14.93
CA GLY A 109 35.17 -2.26 -14.73
C GLY A 109 34.81 -2.89 -13.37
N LEU A 110 33.73 -2.42 -12.76
CA LEU A 110 33.24 -2.84 -11.43
C LEU A 110 31.92 -3.61 -11.52
N ASP A 111 31.59 -4.22 -12.65
CA ASP A 111 30.36 -4.99 -12.88
C ASP A 111 30.15 -6.14 -11.88
N SER A 112 31.24 -6.75 -11.38
CA SER A 112 31.19 -7.73 -10.29
C SER A 112 30.70 -7.16 -8.95
N SER A 113 30.69 -5.85 -8.79
CA SER A 113 30.22 -5.15 -7.58
C SER A 113 28.69 -4.99 -7.53
N TRP A 114 27.98 -5.36 -8.59
CA TRP A 114 26.51 -5.32 -8.59
C TRP A 114 25.88 -6.14 -7.47
N SER A 115 24.96 -5.56 -6.72
CA SER A 115 24.26 -6.22 -5.61
C SER A 115 22.76 -6.34 -5.83
N TRP A 116 22.31 -7.53 -6.15
CA TRP A 116 20.88 -7.85 -6.19
C TRP A 116 20.18 -7.63 -4.85
N ARG A 117 20.87 -7.83 -3.72
CA ARG A 117 20.33 -7.54 -2.39
C ARG A 117 19.98 -6.07 -2.25
N MET A 118 20.87 -5.17 -2.64
CA MET A 118 20.63 -3.73 -2.58
C MET A 118 19.51 -3.32 -3.54
N PHE A 119 19.51 -3.88 -4.75
CA PHE A 119 18.42 -3.64 -5.70
C PHE A 119 17.04 -3.98 -5.12
N TRP A 120 16.87 -5.16 -4.51
CA TRP A 120 15.60 -5.56 -3.92
C TRP A 120 15.23 -4.74 -2.68
N LEU A 121 16.22 -4.30 -1.89
CA LEU A 121 15.97 -3.40 -0.76
C LEU A 121 15.50 -2.01 -1.24
N VAL A 122 16.15 -1.44 -2.26
CA VAL A 122 15.72 -0.17 -2.88
C VAL A 122 14.31 -0.28 -3.42
N LEU A 123 14.03 -1.31 -4.23
CA LEU A 123 12.72 -1.55 -4.80
C LEU A 123 11.64 -1.76 -3.72
N GLY A 124 11.97 -2.54 -2.69
CA GLY A 124 11.09 -2.80 -1.55
C GLY A 124 10.79 -1.54 -0.73
N GLY A 125 11.83 -0.75 -0.42
CA GLY A 125 11.71 0.50 0.31
C GLY A 125 10.86 1.53 -0.44
N ALA A 126 11.12 1.72 -1.74
CA ALA A 126 10.34 2.61 -2.60
C ALA A 126 8.88 2.13 -2.74
N SER A 127 8.66 0.82 -2.85
CA SER A 127 7.31 0.24 -2.91
C SER A 127 6.53 0.48 -1.60
N LEU A 128 7.17 0.34 -0.44
CA LEU A 128 6.56 0.66 0.85
C LEU A 128 6.25 2.15 0.98
N ALA A 129 7.13 3.04 0.49
CA ALA A 129 6.87 4.48 0.43
C ALA A 129 5.63 4.79 -0.42
N GLN A 130 5.47 4.13 -1.56
CA GLN A 130 4.29 4.27 -2.41
C GLN A 130 3.02 3.76 -1.71
N VAL A 131 3.08 2.62 -1.04
CA VAL A 131 1.95 2.09 -0.25
C VAL A 131 1.58 3.06 0.87
N ALA A 132 2.57 3.61 1.58
CA ALA A 132 2.36 4.59 2.64
C ALA A 132 1.66 5.85 2.09
N THR A 133 2.12 6.38 0.95
CA THR A 133 1.52 7.53 0.29
C THR A 133 0.07 7.25 -0.11
N ASN A 134 -0.20 6.11 -0.75
CA ASN A 134 -1.54 5.74 -1.19
C ASN A 134 -2.51 5.58 -0.01
N ALA A 135 -2.07 4.89 1.05
CA ALA A 135 -2.91 4.68 2.23
C ALA A 135 -3.11 5.97 3.04
N SER A 136 -2.07 6.83 3.17
CA SER A 136 -2.20 8.15 3.79
C SER A 136 -3.18 9.02 3.02
N ASN A 137 -3.09 9.02 1.69
CA ASN A 137 -3.99 9.76 0.82
C ASN A 137 -5.46 9.33 1.07
N ASP A 138 -5.76 8.03 1.01
CA ASP A 138 -7.11 7.51 1.27
C ASP A 138 -7.63 7.89 2.67
N TYR A 139 -6.76 7.90 3.69
CA TYR A 139 -7.12 8.31 5.05
C TYR A 139 -7.43 9.81 5.14
N PHE A 140 -6.57 10.67 4.61
CA PHE A 140 -6.73 12.12 4.67
C PHE A 140 -7.87 12.60 3.76
N ASP A 141 -8.07 12.01 2.59
CA ASP A 141 -9.20 12.33 1.70
C ASP A 141 -10.54 11.95 2.36
N HIS A 142 -10.57 10.85 3.11
CA HIS A 142 -11.75 10.49 3.91
C HIS A 142 -11.98 11.48 5.06
N THR A 143 -10.95 11.84 5.83
CA THR A 143 -11.10 12.73 7.00
C THR A 143 -11.44 14.17 6.60
N SER A 144 -11.02 14.61 5.41
CA SER A 144 -11.36 15.90 4.83
C SER A 144 -12.71 15.92 4.05
N ASN A 145 -13.39 14.78 3.94
CA ASN A 145 -14.58 14.55 3.11
C ASN A 145 -14.34 14.80 1.61
N ALA A 146 -13.11 14.88 1.14
CA ALA A 146 -12.79 15.09 -0.28
C ALA A 146 -13.33 13.96 -1.16
N ASP A 147 -13.19 12.73 -0.72
CA ASP A 147 -13.69 11.53 -1.40
C ASP A 147 -15.22 11.42 -1.40
N GLU A 148 -15.92 12.00 -0.42
CA GLU A 148 -17.38 11.99 -0.34
C GLU A 148 -18.00 13.00 -1.31
N ILE A 149 -17.31 14.12 -1.54
CA ILE A 149 -17.71 15.16 -2.48
C ILE A 149 -17.48 14.72 -3.92
N ASN A 150 -16.40 13.99 -4.19
CA ASN A 150 -16.07 13.50 -5.52
C ASN A 150 -16.96 12.30 -5.91
N LYS A 151 -18.01 12.56 -6.67
CA LYS A 151 -18.96 11.54 -7.16
C LYS A 151 -18.47 10.78 -8.40
N VAL A 152 -17.45 11.30 -9.10
CA VAL A 152 -16.89 10.73 -10.33
C VAL A 152 -15.61 9.96 -10.00
N ALA A 153 -15.76 8.71 -9.58
CA ALA A 153 -14.62 7.84 -9.36
C ALA A 153 -14.21 7.14 -10.67
N SER A 154 -12.92 7.15 -10.96
CA SER A 154 -12.32 6.32 -12.01
C SER A 154 -11.21 5.44 -11.40
N PRO A 155 -10.74 4.39 -12.09
CA PRO A 155 -9.60 3.60 -11.61
C PRO A 155 -8.33 4.43 -11.35
N PHE A 156 -8.25 5.62 -11.95
CA PHE A 156 -7.09 6.52 -11.88
C PHE A 156 -7.33 7.74 -10.99
N ASN A 157 -8.56 7.98 -10.55
CA ASN A 157 -8.95 9.18 -9.80
C ASN A 157 -9.92 8.81 -8.66
N GLY A 158 -9.76 9.42 -7.49
CA GLY A 158 -10.69 9.30 -6.37
C GLY A 158 -10.38 8.18 -5.38
N GLY A 159 -9.12 7.83 -5.21
CA GLY A 159 -8.69 6.91 -4.15
C GLY A 159 -9.06 5.44 -4.37
N SER A 160 -8.72 4.58 -3.41
CA SER A 160 -9.11 3.18 -3.41
C SER A 160 -10.57 2.97 -3.04
N ARG A 161 -11.16 3.96 -2.36
CA ARG A 161 -12.52 3.97 -1.81
C ARG A 161 -12.87 2.80 -0.87
N VAL A 162 -11.87 2.12 -0.33
CA VAL A 162 -12.08 0.99 0.59
C VAL A 162 -12.77 1.40 1.89
N ILE A 163 -12.59 2.67 2.32
CA ILE A 163 -13.25 3.23 3.50
C ILE A 163 -14.71 3.55 3.18
N GLN A 164 -14.99 4.24 2.07
CA GLN A 164 -16.31 4.68 1.67
C GLN A 164 -17.27 3.52 1.42
N VAL A 165 -16.77 2.43 0.82
CA VAL A 165 -17.56 1.20 0.63
C VAL A 165 -17.57 0.28 1.85
N GLY A 166 -16.95 0.68 2.96
CA GLY A 166 -16.96 -0.04 4.23
C GLY A 166 -16.16 -1.35 4.23
N LEU A 167 -15.22 -1.51 3.33
CA LEU A 167 -14.35 -2.70 3.24
C LEU A 167 -13.22 -2.67 4.26
N MET A 168 -12.73 -1.46 4.59
CA MET A 168 -11.75 -1.24 5.66
C MET A 168 -12.17 -0.07 6.53
N THR A 169 -11.80 -0.11 7.81
CA THR A 169 -11.99 1.03 8.71
C THR A 169 -10.91 2.09 8.46
N PRO A 170 -11.16 3.39 8.74
CA PRO A 170 -10.12 4.42 8.62
C PRO A 170 -8.86 4.07 9.43
N GLY A 171 -9.03 3.48 10.64
CA GLY A 171 -7.90 3.04 11.47
C GLY A 171 -7.06 1.94 10.84
N GLN A 172 -7.67 1.01 10.09
CA GLN A 172 -6.92 -0.03 9.36
C GLN A 172 -6.11 0.56 8.20
N VAL A 173 -6.67 1.54 7.48
CA VAL A 173 -5.97 2.24 6.40
C VAL A 173 -4.82 3.07 6.97
N LEU A 174 -5.06 3.80 8.07
CA LEU A 174 -4.00 4.55 8.76
C LEU A 174 -2.89 3.62 9.26
N LEU A 175 -3.23 2.47 9.87
CA LEU A 175 -2.23 1.49 10.31
C LEU A 175 -1.40 0.96 9.13
N THR A 176 -2.02 0.74 7.96
CA THR A 176 -1.30 0.36 6.75
C THR A 176 -0.29 1.43 6.36
N ALA A 177 -0.68 2.71 6.38
CA ALA A 177 0.22 3.83 6.10
C ALA A 177 1.39 3.86 7.10
N LEU A 178 1.10 3.79 8.41
CA LEU A 178 2.12 3.87 9.47
C LEU A 178 3.12 2.70 9.42
N VAL A 179 2.65 1.47 9.21
CA VAL A 179 3.52 0.29 9.09
C VAL A 179 4.39 0.40 7.83
N SER A 180 3.82 0.86 6.72
CA SER A 180 4.56 1.01 5.47
C SER A 180 5.62 2.10 5.57
N ILE A 181 5.32 3.25 6.23
CA ILE A 181 6.32 4.30 6.41
C ILE A 181 7.43 3.86 7.37
N ALA A 182 7.08 3.14 8.44
CA ALA A 182 8.09 2.58 9.35
C ALA A 182 9.02 1.60 8.64
N GLY A 183 8.47 0.75 7.76
CA GLY A 183 9.25 -0.15 6.90
C GLY A 183 10.14 0.60 5.92
N THR A 184 9.62 1.67 5.27
CA THR A 184 10.40 2.54 4.38
C THR A 184 11.58 3.17 5.12
N VAL A 185 11.34 3.75 6.30
CA VAL A 185 12.39 4.38 7.13
C VAL A 185 13.42 3.34 7.57
N ALA A 186 12.99 2.17 8.03
CA ALA A 186 13.90 1.11 8.45
C ALA A 186 14.81 0.64 7.31
N ILE A 187 14.26 0.43 6.10
CA ILE A 187 15.04 0.07 4.92
C ILE A 187 15.95 1.23 4.53
N GLY A 188 15.48 2.47 4.50
CA GLY A 188 16.27 3.64 4.15
C GLY A 188 17.46 3.84 5.09
N LEU A 189 17.26 3.72 6.40
CA LEU A 189 18.35 3.79 7.39
C LEU A 189 19.33 2.61 7.25
N HIS A 190 18.82 1.41 6.97
CA HIS A 190 19.69 0.26 6.70
C HIS A 190 20.55 0.48 5.44
N LEU A 191 19.94 1.00 4.35
CA LEU A 191 20.69 1.36 3.14
C LEU A 191 21.73 2.44 3.42
N ASN A 192 21.38 3.46 4.20
CA ASN A 192 22.31 4.51 4.61
C ASN A 192 23.50 3.93 5.40
N GLN A 193 23.23 3.02 6.34
CA GLN A 193 24.29 2.32 7.08
C GLN A 193 25.20 1.50 6.17
N GLN A 194 24.65 0.81 5.15
CA GLN A 194 25.46 0.05 4.20
C GLN A 194 26.41 0.94 3.37
N VAL A 195 25.99 2.17 3.10
CA VAL A 195 26.75 3.13 2.30
C VAL A 195 27.77 3.91 3.13
N SER A 196 27.39 4.37 4.33
CA SER A 196 28.22 5.27 5.15
C SER A 196 28.85 4.62 6.38
N GLY A 197 28.45 3.40 6.72
CA GLY A 197 28.79 2.77 8.01
C GLY A 197 27.92 3.23 9.17
N GLU A 198 27.11 4.26 9.03
CA GLU A 198 26.28 4.85 10.07
C GLU A 198 24.81 4.95 9.65
N PHE A 199 23.87 4.70 10.59
CA PHE A 199 22.43 4.82 10.29
C PHE A 199 22.03 6.24 9.86
N PHE A 200 22.64 7.26 10.44
CA PHE A 200 22.37 8.68 10.19
C PHE A 200 23.55 9.38 9.53
N GLY A 201 24.41 8.65 8.83
CA GLY A 201 25.49 9.23 8.03
C GLY A 201 24.93 10.25 7.03
N ASN A 202 25.64 11.37 6.88
CA ASN A 202 25.24 12.44 5.95
C ASN A 202 25.54 12.06 4.52
N THR A 203 24.62 11.36 3.88
CA THR A 203 24.73 10.86 2.51
C THR A 203 23.55 11.31 1.65
N PRO A 204 23.68 11.26 0.33
CA PRO A 204 22.56 11.51 -0.58
C PRO A 204 21.34 10.63 -0.32
N ILE A 205 21.52 9.36 0.12
CA ILE A 205 20.37 8.48 0.41
C ILE A 205 19.58 8.94 1.64
N LEU A 206 20.24 9.49 2.65
CA LEU A 206 19.54 10.06 3.80
C LEU A 206 18.65 11.23 3.35
N TRP A 207 19.19 12.13 2.53
CA TRP A 207 18.45 13.29 2.04
C TRP A 207 17.33 12.92 1.07
N THR A 208 17.56 11.98 0.14
CA THR A 208 16.49 11.49 -0.75
C THR A 208 15.40 10.81 0.05
N GLY A 209 15.73 10.08 1.13
CA GLY A 209 14.78 9.48 2.05
C GLY A 209 13.95 10.52 2.80
N ILE A 210 14.57 11.57 3.32
CA ILE A 210 13.88 12.67 4.01
C ILE A 210 12.97 13.43 3.04
N ILE A 211 13.48 13.81 1.87
CA ILE A 211 12.70 14.53 0.85
C ILE A 211 11.54 13.65 0.36
N GLY A 212 11.80 12.39 0.02
CA GLY A 212 10.77 11.45 -0.43
C GLY A 212 9.68 11.24 0.61
N THR A 213 10.05 11.08 1.89
CA THR A 213 9.08 10.97 2.99
C THR A 213 8.26 12.24 3.16
N PHE A 214 8.90 13.41 3.06
CA PHE A 214 8.20 14.70 3.10
C PHE A 214 7.21 14.86 1.95
N LEU A 215 7.61 14.55 0.73
CA LEU A 215 6.72 14.58 -0.43
C LEU A 215 5.56 13.59 -0.30
N ALA A 216 5.84 12.37 0.18
CA ALA A 216 4.84 11.32 0.35
C ALA A 216 3.76 11.70 1.37
N LEU A 217 4.16 12.11 2.58
CA LEU A 217 3.24 12.48 3.65
C LEU A 217 2.61 13.85 3.42
N GLY A 218 3.39 14.81 2.92
CA GLY A 218 2.96 16.17 2.65
C GLY A 218 2.03 16.28 1.44
N TYR A 219 1.89 15.22 0.65
CA TYR A 219 1.02 15.25 -0.53
C TYR A 219 -0.43 15.55 -0.14
N THR A 220 -1.00 14.84 0.83
CA THR A 220 -2.37 15.04 1.33
C THR A 220 -2.43 15.38 2.81
N GLY A 221 -1.35 15.15 3.56
CA GLY A 221 -1.30 15.31 5.01
C GLY A 221 -1.23 16.77 5.45
N ASP A 222 -1.94 17.07 6.55
CA ASP A 222 -1.87 18.35 7.22
C ASP A 222 -0.48 18.60 7.84
N PRO A 223 0.01 19.83 7.84
CA PRO A 223 -0.54 21.08 7.31
C PRO A 223 -0.12 21.37 5.85
N VAL A 224 0.69 20.50 5.24
CA VAL A 224 1.37 20.75 3.95
C VAL A 224 0.40 20.69 2.78
N ARG A 225 -0.31 19.57 2.60
CA ARG A 225 -1.37 19.36 1.59
C ARG A 225 -1.00 19.81 0.18
N LEU A 226 0.15 19.37 -0.35
CA LEU A 226 0.65 19.80 -1.67
C LEU A 226 -0.37 19.55 -2.80
N GLY A 227 -1.02 18.41 -2.79
CA GLY A 227 -2.03 18.04 -3.77
C GLY A 227 -3.24 18.98 -3.79
N TYR A 228 -3.66 19.51 -2.63
CA TYR A 228 -4.77 20.45 -2.54
C TYR A 228 -4.40 21.90 -2.83
N LYS A 229 -3.11 22.23 -2.79
CA LYS A 229 -2.59 23.59 -3.04
C LYS A 229 -2.08 23.79 -4.47
N GLY A 230 -2.28 22.82 -5.36
CA GLY A 230 -1.83 22.90 -6.75
C GLY A 230 -0.37 22.53 -6.99
N PHE A 231 0.32 22.01 -5.95
CA PHE A 231 1.72 21.55 -6.06
C PHE A 231 1.85 20.03 -6.21
N GLY A 232 0.70 19.34 -6.43
CA GLY A 232 0.64 17.88 -6.50
C GLY A 232 1.49 17.30 -7.61
N GLU A 233 1.36 17.84 -8.83
CA GLU A 233 2.11 17.38 -10.00
C GLU A 233 3.60 17.58 -9.82
N ILE A 234 4.03 18.70 -9.24
CA ILE A 234 5.44 18.99 -8.94
C ILE A 234 5.97 17.98 -7.91
N ALA A 235 5.20 17.70 -6.85
CA ALA A 235 5.59 16.73 -5.85
C ALA A 235 5.73 15.30 -6.43
N ILE A 236 4.81 14.91 -7.33
CA ILE A 236 4.86 13.64 -8.04
C ILE A 236 6.09 13.60 -8.97
N ALA A 237 6.31 14.64 -9.79
CA ALA A 237 7.44 14.70 -10.71
C ALA A 237 8.79 14.62 -9.97
N LEU A 238 8.94 15.33 -8.86
CA LEU A 238 10.15 15.29 -8.03
C LEU A 238 10.34 13.92 -7.35
N GLY A 239 9.27 13.36 -6.82
CA GLY A 239 9.30 12.08 -6.10
C GLY A 239 9.64 10.90 -7.00
N PHE A 240 8.93 10.74 -8.11
CA PHE A 240 9.14 9.63 -9.05
C PHE A 240 10.32 9.87 -10.01
N GLY A 241 10.68 11.10 -10.30
CA GLY A 241 11.86 11.44 -11.10
C GLY A 241 13.12 11.44 -10.22
N PRO A 242 13.66 12.63 -9.92
CA PRO A 242 14.98 12.76 -9.30
C PRO A 242 15.16 11.95 -8.02
N VAL A 243 14.19 11.98 -7.10
CA VAL A 243 14.33 11.32 -5.79
C VAL A 243 14.50 9.80 -5.93
N MET A 244 13.63 9.15 -6.72
CA MET A 244 13.70 7.69 -6.88
C MET A 244 14.85 7.26 -7.77
N VAL A 245 15.05 7.91 -8.92
CA VAL A 245 16.09 7.53 -9.89
C VAL A 245 17.47 7.73 -9.29
N MET A 246 17.76 8.93 -8.77
CA MET A 246 19.04 9.26 -8.17
C MET A 246 19.31 8.46 -6.88
N GLY A 247 18.27 8.25 -6.05
CA GLY A 247 18.41 7.44 -4.84
C GLY A 247 18.76 5.99 -5.16
N ALA A 248 18.09 5.39 -6.15
CA ALA A 248 18.39 4.04 -6.62
C ALA A 248 19.81 3.94 -7.21
N HIS A 249 20.14 4.84 -8.11
CA HIS A 249 21.48 4.92 -8.71
C HIS A 249 22.58 5.01 -7.64
N TYR A 250 22.44 5.98 -6.72
CA TYR A 250 23.45 6.20 -5.67
C TYR A 250 23.68 4.95 -4.81
N VAL A 251 22.61 4.31 -4.33
CA VAL A 251 22.75 3.09 -3.51
C VAL A 251 23.44 1.97 -4.29
N LEU A 252 23.09 1.78 -5.56
CA LEU A 252 23.58 0.66 -6.35
C LEU A 252 25.02 0.85 -6.81
N THR A 253 25.49 2.09 -6.95
CA THR A 253 26.89 2.39 -7.30
C THR A 253 27.80 2.46 -6.09
N THR A 254 27.28 2.75 -4.89
CA THR A 254 28.11 3.03 -3.70
C THR A 254 28.20 1.85 -2.73
N SER A 255 27.29 0.89 -2.78
CA SER A 255 26.93 0.00 -1.66
C SER A 255 27.88 -1.15 -1.35
N ILE A 256 29.01 -1.38 -2.03
CA ILE A 256 29.62 -2.70 -1.83
C ILE A 256 31.02 -2.73 -1.27
N HIS A 257 31.84 -1.78 -1.31
CA HIS A 257 33.20 -1.91 -0.74
C HIS A 257 33.99 -0.62 -0.52
N ASN A 258 33.43 0.51 -0.17
CA ASN A 258 34.18 1.77 -0.15
C ASN A 258 34.85 2.11 -1.52
N ASN A 259 34.61 1.31 -2.53
CA ASN A 259 35.07 1.51 -3.90
C ASN A 259 33.95 2.20 -4.65
N VAL A 260 33.78 3.41 -4.30
CA VAL A 260 32.95 4.37 -4.96
C VAL A 260 33.52 4.55 -6.36
N ILE A 261 32.64 4.57 -7.36
CA ILE A 261 32.88 5.43 -8.50
C ILE A 261 33.11 6.80 -7.87
N SER A 262 34.35 7.30 -7.91
CA SER A 262 34.85 8.38 -7.06
C SER A 262 34.13 9.72 -7.24
N GLU A 263 33.28 9.79 -8.26
CA GLU A 263 32.38 10.89 -8.55
C GLU A 263 31.01 10.31 -8.84
N TRP A 264 30.07 10.49 -7.90
CA TRP A 264 28.66 10.14 -8.11
C TRP A 264 28.11 10.92 -9.31
N ASN A 265 27.85 10.20 -10.40
CA ASN A 265 27.35 10.79 -11.64
C ASN A 265 25.84 11.06 -11.58
N TRP A 266 25.46 11.89 -10.58
CA TRP A 266 24.07 12.27 -10.36
C TRP A 266 23.44 12.98 -11.57
N ILE A 267 24.25 13.58 -12.45
CA ILE A 267 23.76 14.27 -13.66
C ILE A 267 23.19 13.25 -14.64
N GLU A 268 23.87 12.14 -14.90
CA GLU A 268 23.36 11.08 -15.78
C GLU A 268 22.11 10.44 -15.20
N ALA A 269 22.09 10.15 -13.91
CA ALA A 269 20.91 9.63 -13.24
C ALA A 269 19.73 10.63 -13.23
N LEU A 270 19.99 11.93 -13.33
CA LEU A 270 18.95 12.96 -13.42
C LEU A 270 18.40 13.12 -14.85
N ILE A 271 19.23 12.88 -15.86
CA ILE A 271 18.87 13.04 -17.27
C ILE A 271 18.15 11.80 -17.82
N ALA A 272 18.42 10.62 -17.25
CA ALA A 272 17.77 9.35 -17.61
C ALA A 272 16.28 9.31 -17.26
#